data_84dafc7b772dfdb6ca57bbf01cf9a3f5
#
_entry.id   84dafc7b772dfdb6ca57bbf01cf9a3f5
#
_cell.length_a   1.000
_cell.length_b   1.000
_cell.length_c   1.000
_cell.angle_alpha   90.00
_cell.angle_beta   90.00
_cell.angle_gamma   90.00
#
_symmetry.space_group_name_H-M   'P 1'
#
loop_
_entity.id
_entity.type
_entity.pdbx_description
1 polymer ?
#
loop_
_entity_poly.entity_id
_entity_poly.type
_entity_poly.pdbx_seq_one_letter_code
_entity_poly.pdbx_strand_id
1 'polypeptide(L)'
;MPAPARSALADPQERRRAAARSARPRSRVPETTGDEPDLLGQYLAQIAATPLLDAADEVRLAQRIEAGVHAIGELERAGAGDRPPSPSRRRELEAAVREGMQAKDHMIRANLRLVVSIAKRHAHRGAPLLDLIQDGNLGLMRAVEKFDHTKGFKFSTYATWWIRQAVERGLAQHARTVRLPMHVVEQLQKLAKCERQLQLRLDREPTDDEVARESGFAEDRVVWLRRVGRQTLSLDTPVDETGETVVGDLIPATDVLQAPQVAEYRALAEDLRDALGVLAPREAMILSLRYGLHDGHPRTLQQVADQVGLTRERVRQLEKESLTRLRAPETGERLLDWAG
;
A
#
# COMPACT_ATOMS: atom_id res chain seq x y z
N MET A 1 -60.16 4.11 57.35
CA MET A 1 -59.30 3.12 56.67
C MET A 1 -59.62 3.09 55.19
N PRO A 2 -58.78 3.59 54.28
CA PRO A 2 -58.97 3.46 52.82
C PRO A 2 -58.27 2.22 52.30
N ALA A 3 -58.92 1.56 51.36
CA ALA A 3 -58.51 0.36 50.69
C ALA A 3 -57.34 0.58 49.73
N PRO A 4 -56.53 -0.50 49.34
CA PRO A 4 -55.34 -0.34 48.53
C PRO A 4 -55.66 -0.26 47.04
N ALA A 5 -54.92 0.61 46.36
CA ALA A 5 -54.98 0.83 44.92
C ALA A 5 -54.55 -0.42 44.14
N ARG A 6 -55.36 -0.83 43.16
CA ARG A 6 -55.06 -1.86 42.18
C ARG A 6 -53.99 -1.36 41.19
N SER A 7 -52.83 -2.01 41.19
CA SER A 7 -51.80 -1.87 40.16
C SER A 7 -52.36 -2.33 38.80
N ALA A 8 -52.48 -1.40 37.87
CA ALA A 8 -52.86 -1.70 36.49
C ALA A 8 -51.63 -2.32 35.77
N LEU A 9 -51.76 -3.63 35.48
CA LEU A 9 -50.83 -4.32 34.55
C LEU A 9 -51.09 -3.80 33.15
N ALA A 10 -50.17 -3.05 32.62
CA ALA A 10 -50.19 -2.59 31.24
C ALA A 10 -50.15 -3.75 30.25
N ASP A 11 -51.07 -3.73 29.28
CA ASP A 11 -51.28 -4.70 28.20
C ASP A 11 -49.98 -5.04 27.46
N PRO A 12 -49.70 -6.34 27.25
CA PRO A 12 -48.54 -6.80 26.49
C PRO A 12 -48.47 -6.24 25.05
N GLN A 13 -49.58 -5.84 24.47
CA GLN A 13 -49.64 -5.20 23.16
C GLN A 13 -49.18 -3.76 23.16
N GLU A 14 -49.36 -3.00 24.23
CA GLU A 14 -48.82 -1.66 24.37
C GLU A 14 -47.30 -1.64 24.57
N ARG A 15 -46.74 -2.64 25.25
CA ARG A 15 -45.27 -2.82 25.35
C ARG A 15 -44.63 -3.14 23.99
N ARG A 16 -45.31 -3.91 23.14
CA ARG A 16 -44.81 -4.17 21.78
C ARG A 16 -44.90 -2.94 20.88
N ARG A 17 -45.89 -2.09 21.04
CA ARG A 17 -46.03 -0.82 20.29
C ARG A 17 -45.07 0.27 20.78
N ALA A 18 -44.72 0.29 22.06
CA ALA A 18 -43.69 1.18 22.61
C ALA A 18 -42.26 0.75 22.13
N ALA A 19 -41.98 -0.54 22.10
CA ALA A 19 -40.71 -1.07 21.58
C ALA A 19 -40.54 -0.83 20.06
N ALA A 20 -41.63 -0.83 19.29
CA ALA A 20 -41.58 -0.50 17.86
C ALA A 20 -41.40 1.00 17.57
N ARG A 21 -41.67 1.90 18.56
CA ARG A 21 -41.46 3.34 18.43
C ARG A 21 -40.08 3.84 18.86
N SER A 22 -39.29 2.99 19.56
CA SER A 22 -37.92 3.32 19.97
C SER A 22 -36.84 2.78 19.03
N ALA A 23 -37.22 2.16 17.91
CA ALA A 23 -36.29 1.91 16.82
C ALA A 23 -35.91 3.27 16.18
N ARG A 24 -34.90 3.92 16.74
CA ARG A 24 -34.21 5.02 16.07
C ARG A 24 -33.83 4.53 14.66
N PRO A 25 -34.10 5.30 13.61
CA PRO A 25 -33.60 4.94 12.31
C PRO A 25 -32.08 4.79 12.44
N ARG A 26 -31.56 3.64 11.98
CA ARG A 26 -30.12 3.46 11.77
C ARG A 26 -29.60 4.74 11.17
N SER A 27 -28.63 5.36 11.80
CA SER A 27 -27.89 6.47 11.25
C SER A 27 -27.41 6.02 9.88
N ARG A 28 -28.12 6.46 8.84
CA ARG A 28 -27.55 6.52 7.51
C ARG A 28 -26.27 7.31 7.71
N VAL A 29 -25.13 6.68 7.42
CA VAL A 29 -23.91 7.37 7.07
C VAL A 29 -24.40 8.54 6.19
N PRO A 30 -24.08 9.80 6.51
CA PRO A 30 -24.46 10.90 5.63
C PRO A 30 -23.90 10.53 4.26
N GLU A 31 -24.80 10.25 3.32
CA GLU A 31 -24.48 10.36 1.91
C GLU A 31 -23.90 11.76 1.82
N THR A 32 -22.61 11.85 1.59
CA THR A 32 -21.95 13.08 1.21
C THR A 32 -22.62 13.52 -0.08
N THR A 33 -23.68 14.31 0.06
CA THR A 33 -24.24 15.17 -0.97
C THR A 33 -23.26 16.33 -1.15
N GLY A 34 -22.03 16.01 -1.46
CA GLY A 34 -21.06 16.87 -2.08
C GLY A 34 -21.22 16.67 -3.57
N ASP A 35 -21.18 17.73 -4.28
CA ASP A 35 -21.21 17.92 -5.74
C ASP A 35 -19.97 17.25 -6.41
N GLU A 36 -19.62 16.03 -6.01
CA GLU A 36 -18.58 15.26 -6.67
C GLU A 36 -19.18 14.75 -8.00
N PRO A 37 -18.62 15.15 -9.13
CA PRO A 37 -19.11 14.72 -10.43
C PRO A 37 -19.09 13.19 -10.50
N ASP A 38 -20.21 12.58 -10.88
CA ASP A 38 -20.28 11.14 -11.17
C ASP A 38 -19.38 10.80 -12.37
N LEU A 39 -18.08 10.67 -12.10
CA LEU A 39 -17.05 10.37 -13.09
C LEU A 39 -17.31 9.04 -13.79
N LEU A 40 -17.86 8.06 -13.07
CA LEU A 40 -18.19 6.77 -13.65
C LEU A 40 -19.39 6.89 -14.61
N GLY A 41 -20.44 7.58 -14.20
CA GLY A 41 -21.61 7.83 -15.05
C GLY A 41 -21.26 8.61 -16.30
N GLN A 42 -20.44 9.66 -16.19
CA GLN A 42 -19.93 10.42 -17.33
C GLN A 42 -19.11 9.54 -18.29
N TYR A 43 -18.20 8.73 -17.77
CA TYR A 43 -17.41 7.81 -18.59
C TYR A 43 -18.31 6.80 -19.32
N LEU A 44 -19.27 6.19 -18.62
CA LEU A 44 -20.21 5.24 -19.22
C LEU A 44 -21.06 5.87 -20.33
N ALA A 45 -21.50 7.12 -20.15
CA ALA A 45 -22.22 7.87 -21.17
C ALA A 45 -21.36 8.13 -22.41
N GLN A 46 -20.08 8.49 -22.23
CA GLN A 46 -19.15 8.72 -23.33
C GLN A 46 -18.88 7.46 -24.15
N ILE A 47 -18.63 6.32 -23.51
CA ILE A 47 -18.35 5.06 -24.23
C ILE A 47 -19.59 4.49 -24.91
N ALA A 48 -20.81 4.83 -24.43
CA ALA A 48 -22.05 4.40 -25.05
C ALA A 48 -22.33 5.10 -26.40
N ALA A 49 -21.74 6.27 -26.62
CA ALA A 49 -21.94 7.05 -27.85
C ALA A 49 -21.31 6.38 -29.07
N THR A 50 -20.30 5.52 -28.91
CA THR A 50 -19.66 4.83 -30.04
C THR A 50 -20.40 3.54 -30.35
N PRO A 51 -20.85 3.32 -31.60
CA PRO A 51 -21.52 2.08 -31.99
C PRO A 51 -20.59 0.86 -31.91
N LEU A 52 -21.18 -0.32 -31.72
CA LEU A 52 -20.44 -1.57 -31.76
C LEU A 52 -20.02 -1.91 -33.19
N LEU A 53 -18.84 -2.52 -33.32
CA LEU A 53 -18.32 -2.97 -34.60
C LEU A 53 -18.90 -4.35 -34.98
N ASP A 54 -19.14 -4.56 -36.27
CA ASP A 54 -19.35 -5.87 -36.82
C ASP A 54 -18.01 -6.55 -37.21
N ALA A 55 -18.07 -7.84 -37.61
CA ALA A 55 -16.85 -8.58 -37.96
C ALA A 55 -16.16 -7.99 -39.23
N ALA A 56 -16.92 -7.41 -40.15
CA ALA A 56 -16.37 -6.79 -41.34
C ALA A 56 -15.69 -5.46 -41.00
N ASP A 57 -16.25 -4.70 -40.05
CA ASP A 57 -15.64 -3.48 -39.52
C ASP A 57 -14.33 -3.76 -38.80
N GLU A 58 -14.28 -4.81 -37.95
CA GLU A 58 -13.06 -5.23 -37.25
C GLU A 58 -11.93 -5.52 -38.26
N VAL A 59 -12.21 -6.25 -39.35
CA VAL A 59 -11.24 -6.56 -40.37
C VAL A 59 -10.79 -5.29 -41.12
N ARG A 60 -11.75 -4.41 -41.51
CA ARG A 60 -11.41 -3.17 -42.26
C ARG A 60 -10.53 -2.24 -41.40
N LEU A 61 -10.85 -2.11 -40.13
CA LEU A 61 -10.04 -1.29 -39.22
C LEU A 61 -8.66 -1.90 -38.98
N ALA A 62 -8.57 -3.22 -38.79
CA ALA A 62 -7.28 -3.91 -38.65
C ALA A 62 -6.38 -3.73 -39.87
N GLN A 63 -6.91 -3.85 -41.10
CA GLN A 63 -6.17 -3.61 -42.33
C GLN A 63 -5.63 -2.17 -42.43
N ARG A 64 -6.43 -1.16 -42.03
CA ARG A 64 -5.98 0.24 -41.99
C ARG A 64 -4.89 0.47 -40.95
N ILE A 65 -5.00 -0.16 -39.78
CA ILE A 65 -3.97 -0.10 -38.75
C ILE A 65 -2.68 -0.67 -39.24
N GLU A 66 -2.71 -1.86 -39.87
CA GLU A 66 -1.54 -2.54 -40.45
C GLU A 66 -0.88 -1.71 -41.54
N ALA A 67 -1.69 -1.14 -42.45
CA ALA A 67 -1.19 -0.23 -43.49
C ALA A 67 -0.50 1.02 -42.91
N GLY A 68 -1.06 1.58 -41.84
CA GLY A 68 -0.47 2.70 -41.13
C GLY A 68 0.87 2.34 -40.47
N VAL A 69 0.96 1.19 -39.81
CA VAL A 69 2.21 0.68 -39.18
C VAL A 69 3.28 0.44 -40.26
N HIS A 70 2.90 -0.15 -41.39
CA HIS A 70 3.82 -0.35 -42.52
C HIS A 70 4.35 0.97 -43.09
N ALA A 71 3.46 1.96 -43.24
CA ALA A 71 3.81 3.31 -43.70
C ALA A 71 4.78 4.03 -42.74
N ILE A 72 4.61 3.88 -41.43
CA ILE A 72 5.55 4.40 -40.42
C ILE A 72 6.95 3.77 -40.65
N GLY A 73 7.01 2.43 -40.76
CA GLY A 73 8.28 1.73 -40.97
C GLY A 73 9.00 2.10 -42.32
N GLU A 74 8.24 2.44 -43.37
CA GLU A 74 8.83 2.97 -44.64
C GLU A 74 9.41 4.37 -44.44
N LEU A 75 8.69 5.26 -43.71
CA LEU A 75 9.15 6.62 -43.44
C LEU A 75 10.40 6.63 -42.54
N GLU A 76 10.46 5.77 -41.52
CA GLU A 76 11.61 5.65 -40.62
C GLU A 76 12.86 5.15 -41.37
N ARG A 77 12.73 4.13 -42.23
CA ARG A 77 13.82 3.64 -43.05
C ARG A 77 14.34 4.71 -44.02
N ALA A 78 13.42 5.47 -44.61
CA ALA A 78 13.80 6.59 -45.48
C ALA A 78 14.53 7.71 -44.75
N GLY A 79 14.24 7.91 -43.45
CA GLY A 79 14.93 8.88 -42.58
C GLY A 79 16.32 8.41 -42.11
N ALA A 80 16.56 7.09 -42.07
CA ALA A 80 17.81 6.50 -41.60
C ALA A 80 18.92 6.38 -42.67
N GLY A 81 18.72 6.88 -43.89
CA GLY A 81 19.74 6.91 -44.94
C GLY A 81 19.36 6.12 -46.18
N ASP A 82 18.22 5.49 -46.24
CA ASP A 82 17.63 4.95 -47.45
C ASP A 82 17.21 6.08 -48.40
N ARG A 83 17.09 5.76 -49.69
CA ARG A 83 16.69 6.73 -50.71
C ARG A 83 15.39 7.41 -50.33
N PRO A 84 15.35 8.77 -50.17
CA PRO A 84 14.15 9.47 -49.75
C PRO A 84 13.01 9.22 -50.74
N PRO A 85 11.77 8.94 -50.29
CA PRO A 85 10.63 8.73 -51.15
C PRO A 85 10.29 10.02 -51.93
N SER A 86 9.71 9.86 -53.10
CA SER A 86 9.23 11.01 -53.86
C SER A 86 8.20 11.84 -53.04
N PRO A 87 8.07 13.15 -53.27
CA PRO A 87 7.11 13.99 -52.52
C PRO A 87 5.66 13.50 -52.60
N SER A 88 5.24 12.85 -53.69
CA SER A 88 3.94 12.20 -53.82
C SER A 88 3.82 10.99 -52.88
N ARG A 89 4.83 10.10 -52.95
CA ARG A 89 4.86 8.89 -52.10
C ARG A 89 4.89 9.22 -50.61
N ARG A 90 5.63 10.25 -50.24
CA ARG A 90 5.65 10.75 -48.85
C ARG A 90 4.27 11.20 -48.36
N ARG A 91 3.52 11.95 -49.19
CA ARG A 91 2.15 12.37 -48.86
C ARG A 91 1.19 11.19 -48.73
N GLU A 92 1.32 10.17 -49.57
CA GLU A 92 0.54 8.93 -49.49
C GLU A 92 0.83 8.18 -48.18
N LEU A 93 2.11 8.01 -47.81
CA LEU A 93 2.52 7.38 -46.56
C LEU A 93 2.01 8.15 -45.32
N GLU A 94 2.16 9.48 -45.32
CA GLU A 94 1.63 10.34 -44.24
C GLU A 94 0.08 10.27 -44.13
N ALA A 95 -0.62 10.09 -45.24
CA ALA A 95 -2.06 9.88 -45.26
C ALA A 95 -2.43 8.51 -44.65
N ALA A 96 -1.72 7.45 -45.06
CA ALA A 96 -1.91 6.10 -44.50
C ALA A 96 -1.63 6.02 -43.00
N VAL A 97 -0.62 6.74 -42.52
CA VAL A 97 -0.34 6.85 -41.05
C VAL A 97 -1.50 7.50 -40.35
N ARG A 98 -2.04 8.63 -40.84
CA ARG A 98 -3.20 9.32 -40.20
C ARG A 98 -4.43 8.43 -40.22
N GLU A 99 -4.73 7.75 -41.31
CA GLU A 99 -5.87 6.82 -41.40
C GLU A 99 -5.71 5.64 -40.45
N GLY A 100 -4.50 5.09 -40.32
CA GLY A 100 -4.18 4.00 -39.40
C GLY A 100 -4.36 4.42 -37.94
N MET A 101 -3.92 5.63 -37.57
CA MET A 101 -4.13 6.17 -36.22
C MET A 101 -5.61 6.38 -35.90
N GLN A 102 -6.40 6.92 -36.85
CA GLN A 102 -7.82 7.09 -36.70
C GLN A 102 -8.55 5.74 -36.57
N ALA A 103 -8.16 4.75 -37.37
CA ALA A 103 -8.70 3.40 -37.28
C ALA A 103 -8.40 2.75 -35.91
N LYS A 104 -7.18 2.92 -35.40
CA LYS A 104 -6.77 2.44 -34.07
C LYS A 104 -7.62 3.07 -32.97
N ASP A 105 -7.79 4.38 -32.99
CA ASP A 105 -8.62 5.12 -32.02
C ASP A 105 -10.08 4.65 -32.08
N HIS A 106 -10.63 4.51 -33.29
CA HIS A 106 -12.00 4.00 -33.46
C HIS A 106 -12.17 2.58 -32.93
N MET A 107 -11.23 1.67 -33.22
CA MET A 107 -11.28 0.30 -32.73
C MET A 107 -11.19 0.21 -31.21
N ILE A 108 -10.37 1.06 -30.57
CA ILE A 108 -10.28 1.15 -29.10
C ILE A 108 -11.62 1.67 -28.55
N ARG A 109 -12.13 2.81 -29.02
CA ARG A 109 -13.36 3.43 -28.49
C ARG A 109 -14.57 2.50 -28.59
N ALA A 110 -14.74 1.81 -29.70
CA ALA A 110 -15.84 0.88 -29.90
C ALA A 110 -15.83 -0.31 -28.93
N ASN A 111 -14.64 -0.67 -28.39
CA ASN A 111 -14.45 -1.82 -27.52
C ASN A 111 -14.28 -1.45 -26.02
N LEU A 112 -14.37 -0.18 -25.62
CA LEU A 112 -14.29 0.23 -24.21
C LEU A 112 -15.39 -0.41 -23.34
N ARG A 113 -16.57 -0.67 -23.90
CA ARG A 113 -17.68 -1.38 -23.23
C ARG A 113 -17.28 -2.82 -22.84
N LEU A 114 -16.46 -3.48 -23.65
CA LEU A 114 -15.93 -4.81 -23.33
C LEU A 114 -15.03 -4.75 -22.09
N VAL A 115 -14.17 -3.72 -21.98
CA VAL A 115 -13.31 -3.51 -20.82
C VAL A 115 -14.15 -3.38 -19.55
N VAL A 116 -15.17 -2.52 -19.55
CA VAL A 116 -16.06 -2.34 -18.40
C VAL A 116 -16.72 -3.64 -17.98
N SER A 117 -17.20 -4.45 -18.95
CA SER A 117 -17.84 -5.74 -18.66
C SER A 117 -16.92 -6.74 -17.96
N ILE A 118 -15.62 -6.67 -18.25
CA ILE A 118 -14.59 -7.52 -17.62
C ILE A 118 -14.19 -6.94 -16.27
N ALA A 119 -13.86 -5.63 -16.19
CA ALA A 119 -13.44 -4.96 -14.97
C ALA A 119 -14.50 -5.06 -13.85
N LYS A 120 -15.79 -4.92 -14.18
CA LYS A 120 -16.90 -5.03 -13.25
C LYS A 120 -16.92 -6.35 -12.46
N ARG A 121 -16.44 -7.46 -13.04
CA ARG A 121 -16.33 -8.75 -12.36
C ARG A 121 -15.23 -8.78 -11.28
N HIS A 122 -14.32 -7.83 -11.32
CA HIS A 122 -13.22 -7.68 -10.37
C HIS A 122 -13.44 -6.52 -9.39
N ALA A 123 -14.59 -5.83 -9.46
CA ALA A 123 -14.99 -4.82 -8.48
C ALA A 123 -15.00 -5.42 -7.07
N HIS A 124 -14.81 -4.60 -6.05
CA HIS A 124 -14.75 -4.99 -4.62
C HIS A 124 -13.55 -5.88 -4.21
N ARG A 125 -12.52 -6.00 -5.06
CA ARG A 125 -11.31 -6.76 -4.75
C ARG A 125 -10.16 -5.89 -4.24
N GLY A 126 -10.45 -4.70 -3.68
CA GLY A 126 -9.48 -3.81 -3.05
C GLY A 126 -8.92 -2.69 -3.96
N ALA A 127 -9.43 -2.55 -5.18
CA ALA A 127 -9.10 -1.42 -6.06
C ALA A 127 -10.38 -0.73 -6.57
N PRO A 128 -10.36 0.61 -6.76
CA PRO A 128 -11.46 1.35 -7.36
C PRO A 128 -11.80 0.85 -8.77
N LEU A 129 -13.09 0.81 -9.12
CA LEU A 129 -13.53 0.29 -10.43
C LEU A 129 -12.94 1.11 -11.61
N LEU A 130 -12.80 2.42 -11.46
CA LEU A 130 -12.22 3.28 -12.51
C LEU A 130 -10.76 2.92 -12.79
N ASP A 131 -9.97 2.60 -11.76
CA ASP A 131 -8.58 2.18 -11.92
C ASP A 131 -8.48 0.84 -12.66
N LEU A 132 -9.35 -0.12 -12.29
CA LEU A 132 -9.44 -1.40 -13.00
C LEU A 132 -9.85 -1.25 -14.46
N ILE A 133 -10.72 -0.29 -14.76
CA ILE A 133 -11.09 0.06 -16.15
C ILE A 133 -9.87 0.61 -16.88
N GLN A 134 -9.09 1.50 -16.26
CA GLN A 134 -7.89 2.05 -16.91
C GLN A 134 -6.82 0.99 -17.16
N ASP A 135 -6.57 0.11 -16.20
CA ASP A 135 -5.69 -1.04 -16.41
C ASP A 135 -6.19 -1.92 -17.58
N GLY A 136 -7.49 -2.18 -17.61
CA GLY A 136 -8.13 -2.91 -18.71
C GLY A 136 -8.00 -2.20 -20.06
N ASN A 137 -8.10 -0.87 -20.10
CA ASN A 137 -7.90 -0.07 -21.31
C ASN A 137 -6.47 -0.20 -21.84
N LEU A 138 -5.46 -0.26 -20.97
CA LEU A 138 -4.07 -0.55 -21.37
C LEU A 138 -3.95 -1.95 -21.99
N GLY A 139 -4.67 -2.92 -21.44
CA GLY A 139 -4.77 -4.27 -22.02
C GLY A 139 -5.44 -4.27 -23.39
N LEU A 140 -6.53 -3.52 -23.55
CA LEU A 140 -7.23 -3.34 -24.81
C LEU A 140 -6.33 -2.72 -25.89
N MET A 141 -5.59 -1.67 -25.57
CA MET A 141 -4.66 -1.03 -26.49
C MET A 141 -3.61 -2.03 -27.02
N ARG A 142 -3.05 -2.86 -26.14
CA ARG A 142 -2.11 -3.93 -26.52
C ARG A 142 -2.78 -4.99 -27.41
N ALA A 143 -4.06 -5.31 -27.12
CA ALA A 143 -4.81 -6.24 -27.95
C ALA A 143 -5.01 -5.69 -29.36
N VAL A 144 -5.34 -4.41 -29.53
CA VAL A 144 -5.48 -3.76 -30.83
C VAL A 144 -4.16 -3.76 -31.62
N GLU A 145 -3.04 -3.49 -30.95
CA GLU A 145 -1.69 -3.49 -31.58
C GLU A 145 -1.23 -4.87 -32.07
N LYS A 146 -1.72 -5.94 -31.44
CA LYS A 146 -1.29 -7.32 -31.74
C LYS A 146 -2.36 -8.16 -32.43
N PHE A 147 -3.49 -7.57 -32.76
CA PHE A 147 -4.58 -8.28 -33.39
C PHE A 147 -4.26 -8.65 -34.83
N ASP A 148 -4.40 -9.95 -35.16
CA ASP A 148 -4.22 -10.50 -36.47
C ASP A 148 -5.58 -10.93 -37.06
N HIS A 149 -6.10 -10.12 -37.97
CA HIS A 149 -7.39 -10.35 -38.59
C HIS A 149 -7.41 -11.56 -39.55
N THR A 150 -6.25 -12.06 -39.99
CA THR A 150 -6.15 -13.20 -40.92
C THR A 150 -6.54 -14.54 -40.27
N LYS A 151 -6.51 -14.60 -38.93
CA LYS A 151 -6.86 -15.80 -38.14
C LYS A 151 -8.38 -16.09 -38.08
N GLY A 152 -9.23 -15.21 -38.54
CA GLY A 152 -10.66 -15.40 -38.66
C GLY A 152 -11.44 -15.37 -37.31
N PHE A 153 -10.79 -15.10 -36.19
CA PHE A 153 -11.44 -14.96 -34.89
C PHE A 153 -11.94 -13.53 -34.68
N LYS A 154 -13.05 -13.38 -33.92
CA LYS A 154 -13.54 -12.06 -33.49
C LYS A 154 -12.52 -11.38 -32.58
N PHE A 155 -12.38 -10.09 -32.73
CA PHE A 155 -11.47 -9.28 -31.90
C PHE A 155 -11.77 -9.46 -30.40
N SER A 156 -13.04 -9.49 -30.00
CA SER A 156 -13.43 -9.64 -28.61
C SER A 156 -12.89 -10.89 -27.93
N THR A 157 -12.77 -12.01 -28.67
CA THR A 157 -12.19 -13.28 -28.16
C THR A 157 -10.73 -13.11 -27.78
N TYR A 158 -9.96 -12.42 -28.63
CA TYR A 158 -8.55 -12.15 -28.40
C TYR A 158 -8.34 -11.07 -27.32
N ALA A 159 -9.08 -9.96 -27.41
CA ALA A 159 -8.98 -8.83 -26.48
C ALA A 159 -9.33 -9.20 -25.05
N THR A 160 -10.30 -10.10 -24.84
CA THR A 160 -10.69 -10.56 -23.49
C THR A 160 -9.52 -11.09 -22.69
N TRP A 161 -8.60 -11.80 -23.31
CA TRP A 161 -7.41 -12.33 -22.63
C TRP A 161 -6.48 -11.20 -22.16
N TRP A 162 -6.18 -10.24 -23.06
CA TRP A 162 -5.30 -9.10 -22.73
C TRP A 162 -5.89 -8.18 -21.67
N ILE A 163 -7.21 -7.90 -21.76
CA ILE A 163 -7.91 -7.06 -20.81
C ILE A 163 -7.91 -7.74 -19.42
N ARG A 164 -8.24 -9.04 -19.34
CA ARG A 164 -8.22 -9.79 -18.09
C ARG A 164 -6.84 -9.79 -17.46
N GLN A 165 -5.82 -10.11 -18.24
CA GLN A 165 -4.41 -10.11 -17.82
C GLN A 165 -3.99 -8.76 -17.25
N ALA A 166 -4.38 -7.66 -17.90
CA ALA A 166 -4.06 -6.31 -17.44
C ALA A 166 -4.78 -5.95 -16.13
N VAL A 167 -6.07 -6.25 -16.03
CA VAL A 167 -6.86 -6.03 -14.80
C VAL A 167 -6.32 -6.86 -13.63
N GLU A 168 -6.01 -8.14 -13.83
CA GLU A 168 -5.45 -9.00 -12.79
C GLU A 168 -4.07 -8.52 -12.34
N ARG A 169 -3.26 -8.05 -13.27
CA ARG A 169 -1.95 -7.46 -12.97
C ARG A 169 -2.09 -6.16 -12.18
N GLY A 170 -3.03 -5.27 -12.56
CA GLY A 170 -3.34 -4.03 -11.84
C GLY A 170 -3.80 -4.32 -10.41
N LEU A 171 -4.72 -5.26 -10.23
CA LEU A 171 -5.14 -5.73 -8.91
C LEU A 171 -3.97 -6.20 -8.05
N ALA A 172 -3.08 -7.02 -8.60
CA ALA A 172 -1.93 -7.50 -7.85
C ALA A 172 -0.96 -6.37 -7.44
N GLN A 173 -0.95 -5.26 -8.19
CA GLN A 173 -0.09 -4.10 -7.93
C GLN A 173 -0.67 -3.11 -6.93
N HIS A 174 -1.99 -2.90 -6.95
CA HIS A 174 -2.66 -1.77 -6.27
C HIS A 174 -3.68 -2.17 -5.20
N ALA A 175 -4.14 -3.44 -5.18
CA ALA A 175 -5.21 -3.86 -4.26
C ALA A 175 -4.77 -3.99 -2.79
N ARG A 176 -3.49 -3.86 -2.47
CA ARG A 176 -2.96 -4.01 -1.10
C ARG A 176 -2.19 -2.76 -0.68
N THR A 177 -2.41 -2.32 0.56
CA THR A 177 -1.64 -1.23 1.19
C THR A 177 -0.14 -1.55 1.19
N VAL A 178 0.23 -2.78 1.56
CA VAL A 178 1.61 -3.27 1.43
C VAL A 178 1.71 -4.11 0.16
N ARG A 179 2.38 -3.55 -0.86
CA ARG A 179 2.58 -4.21 -2.16
C ARG A 179 3.37 -5.50 -2.03
N LEU A 180 2.88 -6.57 -2.65
CA LEU A 180 3.58 -7.85 -2.76
C LEU A 180 4.12 -8.07 -4.18
N PRO A 181 5.27 -8.76 -4.33
CA PRO A 181 5.75 -9.21 -5.64
C PRO A 181 4.75 -10.14 -6.33
N MET A 182 4.68 -10.10 -7.67
CA MET A 182 3.69 -10.85 -8.45
C MET A 182 3.73 -12.36 -8.17
N HIS A 183 4.93 -12.96 -8.13
CA HIS A 183 5.08 -14.38 -7.84
C HIS A 183 4.55 -14.79 -6.45
N VAL A 184 4.57 -13.88 -5.47
CA VAL A 184 3.99 -14.13 -4.14
C VAL A 184 2.46 -14.07 -4.22
N VAL A 185 1.90 -13.11 -4.97
CA VAL A 185 0.45 -13.01 -5.20
C VAL A 185 -0.07 -14.27 -5.91
N GLU A 186 0.62 -14.78 -6.91
CA GLU A 186 0.29 -16.03 -7.61
C GLU A 186 0.33 -17.23 -6.66
N GLN A 187 1.35 -17.32 -5.80
CA GLN A 187 1.44 -18.37 -4.77
C GLN A 187 0.28 -18.28 -3.77
N LEU A 188 -0.07 -17.07 -3.31
CA LEU A 188 -1.22 -16.85 -2.43
C LEU A 188 -2.54 -17.25 -3.08
N GLN A 189 -2.74 -16.95 -4.36
CA GLN A 189 -3.92 -17.37 -5.11
C GLN A 189 -4.00 -18.90 -5.23
N LYS A 190 -2.86 -19.55 -5.51
CA LYS A 190 -2.77 -21.02 -5.54
C LYS A 190 -3.10 -21.61 -4.16
N LEU A 191 -2.52 -21.05 -3.10
CA LEU A 191 -2.76 -21.47 -1.72
C LEU A 191 -4.24 -21.37 -1.36
N ALA A 192 -4.86 -20.20 -1.57
CA ALA A 192 -6.28 -19.96 -1.29
C ALA A 192 -7.23 -20.86 -2.10
N LYS A 193 -6.81 -21.25 -3.32
CA LYS A 193 -7.58 -22.24 -4.11
C LYS A 193 -7.50 -23.63 -3.49
N CYS A 194 -6.30 -24.08 -3.08
CA CYS A 194 -6.10 -25.37 -2.43
C CYS A 194 -6.85 -25.43 -1.08
N GLU A 195 -6.73 -24.39 -0.24
CA GLU A 195 -7.45 -24.32 1.04
C GLU A 195 -8.97 -24.46 0.85
N ARG A 196 -9.53 -23.72 -0.10
CA ARG A 196 -10.96 -23.78 -0.39
C ARG A 196 -11.40 -25.17 -0.88
N GLN A 197 -10.60 -25.81 -1.72
CA GLN A 197 -10.88 -27.18 -2.19
C GLN A 197 -10.79 -28.21 -1.05
N LEU A 198 -9.79 -28.09 -0.18
CA LEU A 198 -9.64 -28.96 0.99
C LEU A 198 -10.76 -28.74 2.00
N GLN A 199 -11.15 -27.50 2.27
CA GLN A 199 -12.25 -27.19 3.18
C GLN A 199 -13.57 -27.79 2.71
N LEU A 200 -13.87 -27.71 1.41
CA LEU A 200 -15.06 -28.37 0.83
C LEU A 200 -15.02 -29.91 0.91
N ARG A 201 -13.82 -30.51 0.87
CA ARG A 201 -13.64 -31.95 0.92
C ARG A 201 -13.65 -32.51 2.34
N LEU A 202 -13.08 -31.74 3.30
CA LEU A 202 -12.89 -32.18 4.69
C LEU A 202 -13.99 -31.69 5.63
N ASP A 203 -14.83 -30.75 5.19
CA ASP A 203 -15.86 -30.06 6.01
C ASP A 203 -15.30 -29.44 7.30
N ARG A 204 -14.01 -29.07 7.30
CA ARG A 204 -13.29 -28.36 8.36
C ARG A 204 -12.15 -27.54 7.79
N GLU A 205 -11.57 -26.68 8.61
CA GLU A 205 -10.31 -25.98 8.23
C GLU A 205 -9.17 -26.97 8.03
N PRO A 206 -8.43 -26.89 6.90
CA PRO A 206 -7.28 -27.72 6.64
C PRO A 206 -6.09 -27.30 7.48
N THR A 207 -5.29 -28.28 7.92
CA THR A 207 -4.00 -28.03 8.61
C THR A 207 -2.93 -27.58 7.62
N ASP A 208 -1.84 -26.94 8.13
CA ASP A 208 -0.73 -26.46 7.30
C ASP A 208 -0.09 -27.61 6.49
N ASP A 209 0.04 -28.79 7.10
CA ASP A 209 0.57 -30.00 6.48
C ASP A 209 -0.33 -30.55 5.34
N GLU A 210 -1.66 -30.52 5.53
CA GLU A 210 -2.62 -30.91 4.47
C GLU A 210 -2.56 -29.94 3.28
N VAL A 211 -2.47 -28.63 3.57
CA VAL A 211 -2.33 -27.62 2.52
C VAL A 211 -0.98 -27.73 1.82
N ALA A 212 0.10 -28.01 2.54
CA ALA A 212 1.43 -28.22 1.97
C ALA A 212 1.43 -29.39 0.97
N ARG A 213 0.85 -30.53 1.35
CA ARG A 213 0.75 -31.71 0.47
C ARG A 213 -0.08 -31.44 -0.78
N GLU A 214 -1.23 -30.78 -0.66
CA GLU A 214 -2.11 -30.50 -1.80
C GLU A 214 -1.55 -29.40 -2.72
N SER A 215 -0.94 -28.35 -2.15
CA SER A 215 -0.39 -27.24 -2.92
C SER A 215 0.98 -27.53 -3.54
N GLY A 216 1.71 -28.52 -3.00
CA GLY A 216 3.10 -28.81 -3.36
C GLY A 216 4.12 -27.80 -2.84
N PHE A 217 3.75 -26.98 -1.86
CA PHE A 217 4.66 -26.08 -1.15
C PHE A 217 5.24 -26.79 0.10
N ALA A 218 6.44 -26.39 0.53
CA ALA A 218 6.94 -26.78 1.84
C ALA A 218 6.09 -26.15 2.95
N GLU A 219 5.97 -26.83 4.09
CA GLU A 219 5.15 -26.37 5.23
C GLU A 219 5.56 -24.99 5.71
N ASP A 220 6.86 -24.74 5.90
CA ASP A 220 7.40 -23.42 6.25
C ASP A 220 6.96 -22.33 5.25
N ARG A 221 6.86 -22.69 3.95
CA ARG A 221 6.40 -21.78 2.92
C ARG A 221 4.92 -21.47 3.03
N VAL A 222 4.10 -22.44 3.40
CA VAL A 222 2.65 -22.24 3.66
C VAL A 222 2.46 -21.28 4.82
N VAL A 223 3.14 -21.53 5.95
CA VAL A 223 3.10 -20.66 7.14
C VAL A 223 3.53 -19.22 6.78
N TRP A 224 4.63 -19.08 6.04
CA TRP A 224 5.13 -17.79 5.59
C TRP A 224 4.11 -17.08 4.68
N LEU A 225 3.53 -17.78 3.70
CA LEU A 225 2.52 -17.22 2.79
C LEU A 225 1.28 -16.75 3.56
N ARG A 226 0.79 -17.53 4.52
CA ARG A 226 -0.34 -17.13 5.38
C ARG A 226 -0.02 -15.85 6.16
N ARG A 227 1.19 -15.73 6.71
CA ARG A 227 1.63 -14.54 7.43
C ARG A 227 1.68 -13.32 6.54
N VAL A 228 2.31 -13.40 5.37
CA VAL A 228 2.43 -12.31 4.40
C VAL A 228 1.10 -11.99 3.72
N GLY A 229 0.23 -12.99 3.59
CA GLY A 229 -1.10 -12.86 2.99
C GLY A 229 -2.14 -12.14 3.85
N ARG A 230 -1.86 -11.87 5.13
CA ARG A 230 -2.78 -11.14 6.02
C ARG A 230 -3.08 -9.75 5.46
N GLN A 231 -4.35 -9.38 5.55
CA GLN A 231 -4.77 -8.02 5.21
C GLN A 231 -4.49 -7.08 6.39
N THR A 232 -4.14 -5.85 6.07
CA THR A 232 -4.02 -4.77 7.06
C THR A 232 -5.39 -4.37 7.56
N LEU A 233 -5.51 -4.13 8.86
CA LEU A 233 -6.71 -3.60 9.49
C LEU A 233 -6.55 -2.07 9.64
N SER A 234 -7.62 -1.30 9.47
CA SER A 234 -7.59 0.14 9.75
C SER A 234 -7.46 0.38 11.25
N LEU A 235 -6.62 1.34 11.61
CA LEU A 235 -6.51 1.80 12.99
C LEU A 235 -7.77 2.53 13.47
N ASP A 236 -8.55 3.09 12.54
CA ASP A 236 -9.81 3.80 12.83
C ASP A 236 -11.00 2.84 12.95
N THR A 237 -10.77 1.52 12.93
CA THR A 237 -11.86 0.56 13.12
C THR A 237 -12.37 0.65 14.55
N PRO A 238 -13.68 0.91 14.75
CA PRO A 238 -14.25 0.98 16.10
C PRO A 238 -14.22 -0.41 16.76
N VAL A 239 -13.88 -0.44 18.04
CA VAL A 239 -13.79 -1.67 18.85
C VAL A 239 -15.08 -1.92 19.60
N ASP A 240 -15.82 -0.86 19.92
CA ASP A 240 -17.07 -0.87 20.66
C ASP A 240 -18.27 -0.47 19.80
N GLU A 241 -19.48 -0.73 20.30
CA GLU A 241 -20.73 -0.36 19.62
C GLU A 241 -20.99 1.15 19.63
N THR A 242 -20.33 1.90 20.51
CA THR A 242 -20.46 3.36 20.63
C THR A 242 -19.59 4.09 19.62
N GLY A 243 -18.52 3.44 19.13
CA GLY A 243 -17.58 4.00 18.18
C GLY A 243 -16.62 5.02 18.79
N GLU A 244 -16.57 5.11 20.12
CA GLU A 244 -15.70 6.07 20.83
C GLU A 244 -14.25 5.57 20.90
N THR A 245 -14.04 4.23 20.94
CA THR A 245 -12.72 3.61 21.02
C THR A 245 -12.37 2.98 19.68
N VAL A 246 -11.20 3.28 19.16
CA VAL A 246 -10.68 2.69 17.91
C VAL A 246 -9.50 1.76 18.20
N VAL A 247 -9.19 0.87 17.24
CA VAL A 247 -8.05 -0.08 17.34
C VAL A 247 -6.74 0.65 17.64
N GLY A 248 -6.56 1.86 17.07
CA GLY A 248 -5.39 2.69 17.29
C GLY A 248 -5.15 3.05 18.76
N ASP A 249 -6.23 3.26 19.54
CA ASP A 249 -6.15 3.62 20.96
C ASP A 249 -5.64 2.47 21.85
N LEU A 250 -5.76 1.23 21.36
CA LEU A 250 -5.30 0.04 22.09
C LEU A 250 -3.81 -0.26 21.90
N ILE A 251 -3.14 0.43 20.99
CA ILE A 251 -1.73 0.18 20.68
C ILE A 251 -0.86 1.02 21.63
N PRO A 252 -0.09 0.37 22.54
CA PRO A 252 0.79 1.11 23.44
C PRO A 252 1.94 1.75 22.65
N ALA A 253 2.26 3.00 22.97
CA ALA A 253 3.43 3.67 22.44
C ALA A 253 4.70 3.06 23.09
N THR A 254 5.45 2.27 22.32
CA THR A 254 6.69 1.62 22.77
C THR A 254 7.92 2.50 22.65
N ASP A 255 7.88 3.49 21.75
CA ASP A 255 9.02 4.35 21.43
C ASP A 255 9.10 5.63 22.26
N VAL A 256 8.13 5.84 23.15
CA VAL A 256 8.08 7.00 24.03
C VAL A 256 8.59 6.60 25.40
N LEU A 257 9.60 7.33 25.92
CA LEU A 257 10.07 7.17 27.27
C LEU A 257 8.92 7.41 28.24
N GLN A 258 8.66 6.44 29.10
CA GLN A 258 7.61 6.55 30.11
C GLN A 258 8.02 7.54 31.20
N ALA A 259 7.04 8.15 31.89
CA ALA A 259 7.31 9.14 32.92
C ALA A 259 8.33 8.68 34.00
N PRO A 260 8.30 7.43 34.51
CA PRO A 260 9.33 6.91 35.41
C PRO A 260 10.73 6.97 34.78
N GLN A 261 10.89 6.51 33.54
CA GLN A 261 12.17 6.52 32.82
C GLN A 261 12.71 7.94 32.63
N VAL A 262 11.82 8.90 32.31
CA VAL A 262 12.20 10.31 32.19
C VAL A 262 12.68 10.87 33.53
N ALA A 263 12.01 10.50 34.63
CA ALA A 263 12.44 10.90 35.97
C ALA A 263 13.79 10.30 36.34
N GLU A 264 14.03 9.01 36.06
CA GLU A 264 15.28 8.32 36.25
C GLU A 264 16.42 8.97 35.45
N TYR A 265 16.23 9.25 34.15
CA TYR A 265 17.23 9.94 33.33
C TYR A 265 17.56 11.33 33.83
N ARG A 266 16.57 12.06 34.34
CA ARG A 266 16.81 13.40 34.95
C ARG A 266 17.60 13.31 36.22
N ALA A 267 17.25 12.38 37.12
CA ALA A 267 17.97 12.15 38.37
C ALA A 267 19.43 11.72 38.08
N LEU A 268 19.63 10.76 37.16
CA LEU A 268 21.00 10.38 36.72
C LEU A 268 21.79 11.56 36.16
N ALA A 269 21.14 12.41 35.34
CA ALA A 269 21.81 13.59 34.78
C ALA A 269 22.16 14.66 35.84
N GLU A 270 21.38 14.77 36.92
CA GLU A 270 21.67 15.63 38.06
C GLU A 270 22.84 15.06 38.89
N ASP A 271 22.79 13.80 39.27
CA ASP A 271 23.88 13.13 40.01
C ASP A 271 25.22 13.16 39.24
N LEU A 272 25.17 12.93 37.91
CA LEU A 272 26.34 13.02 37.07
C LEU A 272 26.91 14.47 36.99
N ARG A 273 26.04 15.45 36.96
CA ARG A 273 26.44 16.87 36.93
C ARG A 273 27.07 17.28 38.25
N ASP A 274 26.50 16.84 39.38
CA ASP A 274 27.03 17.05 40.70
C ASP A 274 28.41 16.40 40.89
N ALA A 275 28.55 15.14 40.43
CA ALA A 275 29.83 14.43 40.44
C ALA A 275 30.92 15.15 39.60
N LEU A 276 30.55 15.65 38.41
CA LEU A 276 31.47 16.42 37.60
C LEU A 276 31.84 17.78 38.23
N GLY A 277 30.95 18.36 39.06
CA GLY A 277 31.18 19.60 39.79
C GLY A 277 32.30 19.52 40.85
N VAL A 278 32.65 18.29 41.31
CA VAL A 278 33.77 18.06 42.25
C VAL A 278 35.13 18.21 41.55
N LEU A 279 35.18 18.10 40.22
CA LEU A 279 36.40 18.22 39.43
C LEU A 279 36.73 19.65 39.10
N ALA A 280 38.04 19.93 38.84
CA ALA A 280 38.41 21.22 38.28
C ALA A 280 37.69 21.45 36.92
N PRO A 281 37.31 22.72 36.59
CA PRO A 281 36.55 23.00 35.36
C PRO A 281 37.17 22.45 34.07
N ARG A 282 38.47 22.37 34.04
CA ARG A 282 39.26 21.86 32.90
C ARG A 282 39.15 20.31 32.80
N GLU A 283 39.18 19.64 33.92
CA GLU A 283 39.04 18.19 34.04
C GLU A 283 37.59 17.73 33.65
N ALA A 284 36.60 18.41 34.21
CA ALA A 284 35.19 18.20 33.87
C ALA A 284 34.92 18.40 32.38
N MET A 285 35.50 19.43 31.77
CA MET A 285 35.39 19.69 30.32
C MET A 285 36.03 18.56 29.48
N ILE A 286 37.19 18.04 29.89
CA ILE A 286 37.88 16.93 29.21
C ILE A 286 37.01 15.69 29.24
N LEU A 287 36.44 15.31 30.39
CA LEU A 287 35.52 14.15 30.50
C LEU A 287 34.25 14.38 29.70
N SER A 288 33.64 15.57 29.77
CA SER A 288 32.43 15.86 29.00
C SER A 288 32.64 15.76 27.51
N LEU A 289 33.74 16.21 26.98
CA LEU A 289 34.10 16.08 25.56
C LEU A 289 34.45 14.62 25.20
N ARG A 290 35.18 13.93 26.09
CA ARG A 290 35.63 12.57 25.86
C ARG A 290 34.47 11.59 25.74
N TYR A 291 33.49 11.71 26.64
CA TYR A 291 32.33 10.82 26.71
C TYR A 291 31.07 11.37 26.03
N GLY A 292 31.14 12.56 25.43
CA GLY A 292 30.03 13.16 24.69
C GLY A 292 28.84 13.55 25.57
N LEU A 293 29.09 13.99 26.82
CA LEU A 293 28.02 14.27 27.79
C LEU A 293 27.15 15.49 27.44
N HIS A 294 27.63 16.38 26.54
CA HIS A 294 26.88 17.55 26.09
C HIS A 294 26.12 17.32 24.78
N ASP A 295 26.76 16.64 23.84
CA ASP A 295 26.26 16.52 22.45
C ASP A 295 26.00 15.09 21.99
N GLY A 296 26.17 14.11 22.88
CA GLY A 296 26.01 12.70 22.57
C GLY A 296 27.13 12.08 21.70
N HIS A 297 28.17 12.87 21.37
CA HIS A 297 29.25 12.42 20.48
C HIS A 297 30.58 12.26 21.23
N PRO A 298 30.98 11.02 21.61
CA PRO A 298 32.27 10.78 22.27
C PRO A 298 33.44 11.08 21.33
N ARG A 299 34.45 11.81 21.86
CA ARG A 299 35.64 12.24 21.10
C ARG A 299 36.84 11.40 21.44
N THR A 300 37.77 11.24 20.48
CA THR A 300 39.04 10.57 20.72
C THR A 300 39.97 11.45 21.55
N LEU A 301 40.95 10.85 22.24
CA LEU A 301 41.95 11.60 23.03
C LEU A 301 42.67 12.68 22.20
N GLN A 302 42.93 12.43 20.92
CA GLN A 302 43.55 13.39 20.03
C GLN A 302 42.64 14.60 19.76
N GLN A 303 41.36 14.33 19.44
CA GLN A 303 40.39 15.40 19.20
C GLN A 303 40.17 16.29 20.44
N VAL A 304 40.14 15.67 21.63
CA VAL A 304 40.03 16.44 22.89
C VAL A 304 41.31 17.23 23.12
N ALA A 305 42.51 16.68 22.86
CA ALA A 305 43.80 17.36 22.99
C ALA A 305 43.87 18.62 22.09
N ASP A 306 43.44 18.48 20.84
CA ASP A 306 43.39 19.56 19.86
C ASP A 306 42.44 20.69 20.29
N GLN A 307 41.29 20.35 20.91
CA GLN A 307 40.32 21.35 21.39
C GLN A 307 40.76 22.09 22.66
N VAL A 308 41.42 21.38 23.59
CA VAL A 308 41.81 21.94 24.89
C VAL A 308 43.24 22.55 24.85
N GLY A 309 43.98 22.38 23.74
CA GLY A 309 45.33 22.90 23.57
C GLY A 309 46.36 22.16 24.43
N LEU A 310 46.21 20.83 24.60
CA LEU A 310 47.10 19.97 25.36
C LEU A 310 47.66 18.83 24.48
N THR A 311 48.69 18.13 24.99
CA THR A 311 49.16 16.92 24.33
C THR A 311 48.19 15.73 24.62
N ARG A 312 48.09 14.79 23.68
CA ARG A 312 47.27 13.56 23.83
C ARG A 312 47.59 12.82 25.14
N GLU A 313 48.87 12.72 25.50
CA GLU A 313 49.31 12.01 26.71
C GLU A 313 48.86 12.75 27.98
N ARG A 314 48.88 14.09 27.95
CA ARG A 314 48.42 14.91 29.09
C ARG A 314 46.91 14.77 29.28
N VAL A 315 46.14 14.71 28.20
CA VAL A 315 44.69 14.45 28.28
C VAL A 315 44.41 13.06 28.86
N ARG A 316 45.17 12.03 28.47
CA ARG A 316 45.09 10.68 29.03
C ARG A 316 45.38 10.63 30.53
N GLN A 317 46.38 11.38 30.98
CA GLN A 317 46.73 11.48 32.41
C GLN A 317 45.58 12.15 33.19
N LEU A 318 45.09 13.29 32.70
CA LEU A 318 43.98 14.04 33.33
C LEU A 318 42.71 13.19 33.37
N GLU A 319 42.38 12.46 32.29
CA GLU A 319 41.23 11.52 32.25
C GLU A 319 41.37 10.46 33.37
N LYS A 320 42.55 9.84 33.50
CA LYS A 320 42.83 8.83 34.52
C LYS A 320 42.75 9.39 35.94
N GLU A 321 43.29 10.55 36.17
CA GLU A 321 43.27 11.25 37.49
C GLU A 321 41.83 11.62 37.85
N SER A 322 41.09 12.20 36.93
CA SER A 322 39.70 12.60 37.12
C SER A 322 38.79 11.40 37.42
N LEU A 323 38.91 10.31 36.64
CA LEU A 323 38.19 9.08 36.90
C LEU A 323 38.49 8.43 38.25
N THR A 324 39.79 8.56 38.70
CA THR A 324 40.20 8.07 40.03
C THR A 324 39.55 8.88 41.15
N ARG A 325 39.46 10.22 40.99
CA ARG A 325 38.73 11.08 41.95
C ARG A 325 37.24 10.82 41.98
N LEU A 326 36.61 10.59 40.84
CA LEU A 326 35.17 10.25 40.78
C LEU A 326 34.84 8.93 41.38
N ARG A 327 35.80 7.99 41.45
CA ARG A 327 35.67 6.67 42.12
C ARG A 327 35.89 6.74 43.63
N ALA A 328 36.26 7.86 44.17
CA ALA A 328 36.38 8.02 45.63
C ALA A 328 35.01 7.78 46.31
N PRO A 329 34.97 7.19 47.51
CA PRO A 329 33.72 6.82 48.17
C PRO A 329 32.72 7.96 48.31
N GLU A 330 33.21 9.15 48.58
CA GLU A 330 32.40 10.38 48.79
C GLU A 330 31.61 10.82 47.53
N THR A 331 32.09 10.46 46.34
CA THR A 331 31.51 10.89 45.06
C THR A 331 30.92 9.68 44.29
N GLY A 332 31.54 8.50 44.50
CA GLY A 332 31.19 7.29 43.74
C GLY A 332 29.91 6.57 44.22
N GLU A 333 29.58 6.63 45.51
CA GLU A 333 28.42 5.90 46.08
C GLU A 333 27.11 6.25 45.35
N ARG A 334 26.83 7.54 45.07
CA ARG A 334 25.62 7.96 44.35
C ARG A 334 25.53 7.46 42.91
N LEU A 335 26.69 7.31 42.24
CA LEU A 335 26.73 6.79 40.88
C LEU A 335 26.69 5.27 40.80
N LEU A 336 27.02 4.56 41.90
CA LEU A 336 26.95 3.10 41.96
C LEU A 336 25.50 2.62 41.96
N ASP A 337 24.56 3.40 42.52
CA ASP A 337 23.12 3.08 42.51
C ASP A 337 22.54 3.00 41.08
N TRP A 338 23.21 3.64 40.12
CA TRP A 338 22.86 3.63 38.70
C TRP A 338 23.57 2.57 37.88
N ALA A 339 24.54 1.84 38.46
CA ALA A 339 25.37 0.86 37.76
C ALA A 339 24.87 -0.58 37.90
N GLY A 340 23.63 -0.76 38.45
CA GLY A 340 23.00 -2.04 38.73
C GLY A 340 22.59 -2.88 37.51
#